data_2648a2886cee5ddd27ceabf5efb81fdc
#
_entry.id   2648a2886cee5ddd27ceabf5efb81fdc
#
_cell.length_a   1.000
_cell.length_b   1.000
_cell.length_c   1.000
_cell.angle_alpha   90.00
_cell.angle_beta   90.00
_cell.angle_gamma   90.00
#
_symmetry.space_group_name_H-M   'P 1'
#
loop_
_entity.id
_entity.type
_entity.pdbx_description
1 polymer ?
#
loop_
_entity_poly.entity_id
_entity_poly.type
_entity_poly.pdbx_seq_one_letter_code
_entity_poly.pdbx_strand_id
1 'polypeptide(L)'
;MHISQRIFIHIPKNAGLTIRRSSLLRPMIIMASPPVHKSPEYTSAVLETMNANNDHHGFEHARWRDLNPVYTARHRCFAVIRNPWDRVVSRYFFAKKVMEVEKNAAPDYADVSSFEAFLDERFKWGGKEYMWHRAVRG
;
A
#
# COMPACT_ATOMS: atom_id res chain seq x y z
N MET A 1 11.19 5.13 -29.91
CA MET A 1 9.92 4.52 -29.49
C MET A 1 9.50 5.15 -28.19
N HIS A 2 8.45 6.00 -28.16
CA HIS A 2 7.95 6.60 -26.94
C HIS A 2 7.19 5.51 -26.17
N ILE A 3 7.76 4.99 -25.10
CA ILE A 3 7.07 4.05 -24.21
C ILE A 3 6.02 4.86 -23.44
N SER A 4 4.76 4.61 -23.72
CA SER A 4 3.67 5.24 -22.97
C SER A 4 3.71 4.74 -21.53
N GLN A 5 4.08 5.61 -20.61
CA GLN A 5 4.09 5.29 -19.18
C GLN A 5 2.66 5.11 -18.64
N ARG A 6 2.52 4.23 -17.67
CA ARG A 6 1.24 3.92 -17.00
C ARG A 6 1.38 4.15 -15.51
N ILE A 7 0.34 4.68 -14.88
CA ILE A 7 0.32 4.85 -13.43
C ILE A 7 0.05 3.50 -12.78
N PHE A 8 0.93 3.07 -11.90
CA PHE A 8 0.77 1.86 -11.11
C PHE A 8 0.10 2.20 -9.76
N ILE A 9 -1.13 1.70 -9.56
CA ILE A 9 -1.83 1.79 -8.28
C ILE A 9 -1.36 0.64 -7.41
N HIS A 10 -0.48 0.95 -6.47
CA HIS A 10 0.16 -0.05 -5.63
C HIS A 10 -0.74 -0.44 -4.45
N ILE A 11 -1.53 -1.48 -4.63
CA ILE A 11 -2.26 -2.11 -3.52
C ILE A 11 -1.26 -2.90 -2.66
N PRO A 12 -1.18 -2.67 -1.35
CA PRO A 12 -0.25 -3.37 -0.47
C PRO A 12 -0.39 -4.90 -0.54
N LYS A 13 0.74 -5.61 -0.49
CA LYS A 13 0.83 -7.08 -0.52
C LYS A 13 0.33 -7.75 -1.82
N ASN A 14 0.28 -7.00 -2.90
CA ASN A 14 -0.06 -7.48 -4.23
C ASN A 14 1.12 -7.35 -5.20
N ALA A 15 2.27 -7.92 -4.84
CA ALA A 15 3.50 -7.95 -5.65
C ALA A 15 4.09 -6.58 -6.04
N GLY A 16 3.69 -5.48 -5.37
CA GLY A 16 4.14 -4.13 -5.70
C GLY A 16 5.66 -3.96 -5.65
N LEU A 17 6.33 -4.61 -4.71
CA LEU A 17 7.78 -4.56 -4.58
C LEU A 17 8.47 -5.22 -5.79
N THR A 18 7.94 -6.35 -6.27
CA THR A 18 8.43 -7.04 -7.46
C THR A 18 8.29 -6.17 -8.70
N ILE A 19 7.12 -5.53 -8.87
CA ILE A 19 6.87 -4.63 -10.00
C ILE A 19 7.81 -3.42 -9.94
N ARG A 20 7.91 -2.77 -8.80
CA ARG A 20 8.75 -1.58 -8.60
C ARG A 20 10.24 -1.84 -8.82
N ARG A 21 10.72 -3.04 -8.47
CA ARG A 21 12.13 -3.44 -8.61
C ARG A 21 12.45 -4.04 -9.97
N SER A 22 11.47 -4.34 -10.80
CA SER A 22 11.69 -4.90 -12.13
C SER A 22 12.37 -3.88 -13.04
N SER A 23 13.55 -4.19 -13.54
CA SER A 23 14.28 -3.36 -14.50
C SER A 23 13.51 -3.20 -15.82
N LEU A 24 12.71 -4.18 -16.19
CA LEU A 24 11.87 -4.16 -17.39
C LEU A 24 10.65 -3.24 -17.24
N LEU A 25 10.01 -3.26 -16.08
CA LEU A 25 8.76 -2.52 -15.86
C LEU A 25 9.01 -1.08 -15.40
N ARG A 26 10.08 -0.84 -14.65
CA ARG A 26 10.37 0.47 -14.08
C ARG A 26 10.33 1.64 -15.06
N PRO A 27 10.86 1.54 -16.29
CA PRO A 27 10.77 2.63 -17.26
C PRO A 27 9.37 2.88 -17.79
N MET A 28 8.48 1.88 -17.65
CA MET A 28 7.11 1.89 -18.19
C MET A 28 6.06 2.32 -17.16
N ILE A 29 6.44 2.52 -15.90
CA ILE A 29 5.51 2.82 -14.83
C ILE A 29 5.79 4.17 -14.17
N ILE A 30 4.72 4.84 -13.78
CA ILE A 30 4.73 5.99 -12.88
C ILE A 30 4.22 5.50 -11.53
N MET A 31 5.06 5.65 -10.49
CA MET A 31 4.65 5.39 -9.12
C MET A 31 3.92 6.61 -8.55
N ALA A 32 2.90 6.37 -7.73
CA ALA A 32 2.32 7.44 -6.95
C ALA A 32 3.41 8.11 -6.09
N SER A 33 3.48 9.42 -6.16
CA SER A 33 4.46 10.27 -5.49
C SER A 33 3.83 11.64 -5.27
N PRO A 34 4.36 12.50 -4.39
CA PRO A 34 3.76 13.80 -4.11
C PRO A 34 3.35 14.61 -5.33
N PRO A 35 4.16 14.73 -6.40
CA PRO A 35 3.76 15.47 -7.60
C PRO A 35 2.57 14.90 -8.36
N VAL A 36 2.29 13.61 -8.17
CA VAL A 36 1.18 12.91 -8.85
C VAL A 36 -0.11 12.97 -8.04
N HIS A 37 -0.06 13.41 -6.79
CA HIS A 37 -1.22 13.62 -5.92
C HIS A 37 -2.00 14.88 -6.32
N LYS A 38 -3.24 14.98 -5.85
CA LYS A 38 -4.16 16.08 -6.20
C LYS A 38 -3.60 17.45 -5.92
N SER A 39 -3.07 17.63 -4.72
CA SER A 39 -2.41 18.88 -4.31
C SER A 39 -1.53 18.63 -3.08
N PRO A 40 -0.58 19.53 -2.77
CA PRO A 40 0.19 19.46 -1.53
C PRO A 40 -0.69 19.49 -0.28
N GLU A 41 -1.71 20.35 -0.25
CA GLU A 41 -2.64 20.49 0.88
C GLU A 41 -3.44 19.19 1.09
N TYR A 42 -3.97 18.61 0.00
CA TYR A 42 -4.66 17.32 0.05
C TYR A 42 -3.72 16.21 0.54
N THR A 43 -2.48 16.22 0.06
CA THR A 43 -1.47 15.24 0.48
C THR A 43 -1.17 15.35 1.97
N SER A 44 -1.00 16.56 2.50
CA SER A 44 -0.78 16.81 3.93
C SER A 44 -1.98 16.33 4.76
N ALA A 45 -3.19 16.69 4.39
CA ALA A 45 -4.41 16.26 5.08
C ALA A 45 -4.57 14.72 5.09
N VAL A 46 -4.23 14.05 3.98
CA VAL A 46 -4.22 12.57 3.93
C VAL A 46 -3.19 12.00 4.89
N LEU A 47 -1.97 12.54 4.91
CA LEU A 47 -0.92 12.08 5.81
C LEU A 47 -1.26 12.32 7.28
N GLU A 48 -1.82 13.47 7.62
CA GLU A 48 -2.29 13.76 8.98
C GLU A 48 -3.35 12.76 9.43
N THR A 49 -4.33 12.48 8.57
CA THR A 49 -5.37 11.48 8.85
C THR A 49 -4.78 10.08 9.02
N MET A 50 -3.82 9.70 8.17
CA MET A 50 -3.14 8.41 8.26
C MET A 50 -2.31 8.29 9.54
N ASN A 51 -1.59 9.35 9.92
CA ASN A 51 -0.83 9.40 11.17
C ASN A 51 -1.75 9.29 12.40
N ALA A 52 -2.86 10.03 12.41
CA ALA A 52 -3.84 10.01 13.50
C ALA A 52 -4.47 8.62 13.69
N ASN A 53 -4.61 7.86 12.60
CA ASN A 53 -5.17 6.51 12.61
C ASN A 53 -4.09 5.42 12.74
N ASN A 54 -2.83 5.79 12.92
CA ASN A 54 -1.69 4.87 12.91
C ASN A 54 -1.63 3.99 11.64
N ASP A 55 -2.00 4.57 10.50
CA ASP A 55 -1.97 3.90 9.20
C ASP A 55 -0.60 3.97 8.55
N HIS A 56 -0.33 3.06 7.61
CA HIS A 56 0.87 3.13 6.78
C HIS A 56 0.77 4.30 5.79
N HIS A 57 1.73 5.21 5.84
CA HIS A 57 1.77 6.46 5.08
C HIS A 57 2.83 6.49 3.98
N GLY A 58 2.86 5.46 3.16
CA GLY A 58 3.67 5.51 1.93
C GLY A 58 2.88 6.17 0.80
N PHE A 59 3.43 7.22 0.20
CA PHE A 59 2.84 7.84 -0.99
C PHE A 59 2.61 6.85 -2.12
N GLU A 60 3.42 5.81 -2.20
CA GLU A 60 3.31 4.74 -3.18
C GLU A 60 2.01 3.91 -3.06
N HIS A 61 1.27 4.05 -1.97
CA HIS A 61 -0.01 3.36 -1.75
C HIS A 61 -1.24 4.25 -1.97
N ALA A 62 -1.07 5.38 -2.66
CA ALA A 62 -2.18 6.24 -3.02
C ALA A 62 -3.24 5.47 -3.81
N ARG A 63 -4.51 5.73 -3.48
CA ARG A 63 -5.64 5.22 -4.25
C ARG A 63 -5.79 6.04 -5.52
N TRP A 64 -6.47 5.52 -6.51
CA TRP A 64 -6.76 6.24 -7.73
C TRP A 64 -7.41 7.61 -7.48
N ARG A 65 -8.33 7.70 -6.53
CA ARG A 65 -9.01 8.95 -6.14
C ARG A 65 -8.09 9.97 -5.46
N ASP A 66 -6.93 9.56 -4.98
CA ASP A 66 -5.94 10.42 -4.32
C ASP A 66 -5.03 11.11 -5.36
N LEU A 67 -5.08 10.66 -6.61
CA LEU A 67 -4.23 11.15 -7.67
C LEU A 67 -4.82 12.40 -8.35
N ASN A 68 -3.93 13.23 -8.88
CA ASN A 68 -4.31 14.41 -9.64
C ASN A 68 -5.04 14.01 -10.95
N PRO A 69 -6.26 14.51 -11.19
CA PRO A 69 -7.04 14.19 -12.39
C PRO A 69 -6.30 14.48 -13.69
N VAL A 70 -5.40 15.46 -13.72
CA VAL A 70 -4.59 15.77 -14.91
C VAL A 70 -3.70 14.59 -15.30
N TYR A 71 -3.13 13.90 -14.32
CA TYR A 71 -2.32 12.70 -14.57
C TYR A 71 -3.18 11.50 -14.96
N THR A 72 -4.27 11.26 -14.26
CA THR A 72 -5.15 10.11 -14.55
C THR A 72 -5.88 10.24 -15.87
N ALA A 73 -6.13 11.47 -16.36
CA ALA A 73 -6.69 11.71 -17.68
C ALA A 73 -5.70 11.44 -18.82
N ARG A 74 -4.39 11.61 -18.57
CA ARG A 74 -3.34 11.48 -19.59
C ARG A 74 -2.67 10.10 -19.61
N HIS A 75 -2.79 9.34 -18.54
CA HIS A 75 -2.11 8.06 -18.36
C HIS A 75 -3.11 6.96 -18.02
N ARG A 76 -2.96 5.81 -18.64
CA ARG A 76 -3.69 4.62 -18.20
C ARG A 76 -3.20 4.19 -16.83
N CYS A 77 -4.12 3.85 -15.95
CA CYS A 77 -3.81 3.30 -14.63
C CYS A 77 -3.99 1.78 -14.64
N PHE A 78 -3.19 1.10 -13.85
CA PHE A 78 -3.38 -0.32 -13.59
C PHE A 78 -3.03 -0.68 -12.15
N ALA A 79 -3.59 -1.77 -11.67
CA ALA A 79 -3.27 -2.36 -10.39
C ALA A 79 -3.12 -3.87 -10.55
N VAL A 80 -2.44 -4.49 -9.61
CA VAL A 80 -2.41 -5.93 -9.48
C VAL A 80 -3.27 -6.31 -8.30
N ILE A 81 -4.22 -7.20 -8.52
CA ILE A 81 -5.05 -7.81 -7.48
C ILE A 81 -4.58 -9.22 -7.19
N ARG A 82 -4.82 -9.68 -6.00
CA ARG A 82 -4.48 -11.01 -5.53
C ARG A 82 -5.68 -11.61 -4.82
N ASN A 83 -5.78 -12.93 -4.81
CA ASN A 83 -6.74 -13.64 -3.98
C ASN A 83 -6.66 -13.07 -2.53
N PRO A 84 -7.79 -12.63 -1.94
CA PRO A 84 -7.78 -11.98 -0.63
C PRO A 84 -7.23 -12.89 0.48
N TRP A 85 -7.48 -14.18 0.42
CA TRP A 85 -6.94 -15.14 1.39
C TRP A 85 -5.42 -15.26 1.31
N ASP A 86 -4.87 -15.41 0.11
CA ASP A 86 -3.42 -15.40 -0.11
C ASP A 86 -2.78 -14.08 0.33
N ARG A 87 -3.51 -12.99 0.17
CA ARG A 87 -3.05 -11.67 0.60
C ARG A 87 -2.95 -11.59 2.11
N VAL A 88 -3.92 -12.12 2.85
CA VAL A 88 -3.89 -12.18 4.33
C VAL A 88 -2.74 -13.05 4.81
N VAL A 89 -2.57 -14.22 4.24
CA VAL A 89 -1.42 -15.10 4.53
C VAL A 89 -0.09 -14.39 4.28
N SER A 90 0.04 -13.71 3.14
CA SER A 90 1.23 -12.90 2.83
C SER A 90 1.46 -11.78 3.84
N ARG A 91 0.40 -11.22 4.41
CA ARG A 91 0.49 -10.18 5.46
C ARG A 91 0.97 -10.77 6.77
N TYR A 92 0.47 -11.93 7.15
CA TYR A 92 0.92 -12.65 8.34
C TYR A 92 2.43 -12.92 8.30
N PHE A 93 2.92 -13.53 7.23
CA PHE A 93 4.36 -13.80 7.10
C PHE A 93 5.21 -12.54 7.05
N PHE A 94 4.70 -11.46 6.49
CA PHE A 94 5.38 -10.18 6.53
C PHE A 94 5.45 -9.62 7.95
N ALA A 95 4.34 -9.66 8.70
CA ALA A 95 4.30 -9.24 10.10
C ALA A 95 5.27 -10.07 10.96
N LYS A 96 5.28 -11.38 10.77
CA LYS A 96 6.22 -12.29 11.43
C LYS A 96 7.67 -11.90 11.17
N LYS A 97 8.02 -11.63 9.91
CA LYS A 97 9.36 -11.17 9.56
C LYS A 97 9.71 -9.82 10.20
N VAL A 98 8.79 -8.87 10.23
CA VAL A 98 8.99 -7.57 10.89
C VAL A 98 9.24 -7.76 12.39
N MET A 99 8.43 -8.59 13.06
CA MET A 99 8.58 -8.88 14.49
C MET A 99 9.90 -9.59 14.82
N GLU A 100 10.39 -10.44 13.91
CA GLU A 100 11.69 -11.10 14.09
C GLU A 100 12.88 -10.13 13.97
N VAL A 101 12.80 -9.19 13.02
CA VAL A 101 13.90 -8.27 12.69
C VAL A 101 13.85 -6.99 13.53
N GLU A 102 12.67 -6.50 13.85
CA GLU A 102 12.44 -5.19 14.48
C GLU A 102 11.87 -5.30 15.90
N LYS A 103 12.18 -6.38 16.60
CA LYS A 103 11.64 -6.66 17.96
C LYS A 103 11.70 -5.47 18.93
N ASN A 104 12.75 -4.67 18.85
CA ASN A 104 12.94 -3.52 19.74
C ASN A 104 12.28 -2.22 19.20
N ALA A 105 11.98 -2.16 17.90
CA ALA A 105 11.44 -0.97 17.27
C ALA A 105 9.90 -1.00 17.16
N ALA A 106 9.32 -2.20 17.13
CA ALA A 106 7.88 -2.38 16.98
C ALA A 106 7.38 -3.59 17.81
N PRO A 107 7.52 -3.56 19.16
CA PRO A 107 7.20 -4.72 20.00
C PRO A 107 5.72 -5.14 19.91
N ASP A 108 4.83 -4.19 19.64
CA ASP A 108 3.38 -4.41 19.56
C ASP A 108 2.83 -4.33 18.14
N TYR A 109 3.66 -4.57 17.13
CA TYR A 109 3.26 -4.44 15.74
C TYR A 109 2.12 -5.39 15.37
N ALA A 110 2.19 -6.65 15.77
CA ALA A 110 1.13 -7.65 15.59
C ALA A 110 1.38 -8.89 16.46
N ASP A 111 0.33 -9.56 16.92
CA ASP A 111 0.47 -10.92 17.43
C ASP A 111 0.68 -11.89 16.27
N VAL A 112 1.84 -12.51 16.24
CA VAL A 112 2.24 -13.49 15.22
C VAL A 112 2.49 -14.87 15.81
N SER A 113 2.03 -15.13 17.04
CA SER A 113 2.15 -16.40 17.74
C SER A 113 1.44 -17.54 17.00
N SER A 114 0.29 -17.23 16.40
CA SER A 114 -0.40 -18.10 15.48
C SER A 114 -1.10 -17.29 14.38
N PHE A 115 -1.56 -17.96 13.33
CA PHE A 115 -2.33 -17.29 12.28
C PHE A 115 -3.70 -16.83 12.78
N GLU A 116 -4.31 -17.60 13.66
CA GLU A 116 -5.59 -17.27 14.31
C GLU A 116 -5.44 -16.02 15.18
N ALA A 117 -4.40 -15.95 16.03
CA ALA A 117 -4.13 -14.78 16.86
C ALA A 117 -3.90 -13.53 15.99
N PHE A 118 -3.18 -13.67 14.90
CA PHE A 118 -2.98 -12.58 13.94
C PHE A 118 -4.31 -12.10 13.31
N LEU A 119 -5.21 -13.01 12.98
CA LEU A 119 -6.53 -12.68 12.44
C LEU A 119 -7.41 -12.00 13.49
N ASP A 120 -7.36 -12.43 14.73
CA ASP A 120 -8.13 -11.83 15.83
C ASP A 120 -7.66 -10.42 16.15
N GLU A 121 -6.37 -10.15 16.03
CA GLU A 121 -5.80 -8.83 16.21
C GLU A 121 -6.00 -7.87 15.03
N ARG A 122 -6.52 -8.34 13.90
CA ARG A 122 -6.71 -7.49 12.70
C ARG A 122 -7.44 -6.18 12.97
N PHE A 123 -8.18 -6.08 14.07
CA PHE A 123 -8.88 -4.88 14.50
C PHE A 123 -8.06 -3.96 15.40
N LYS A 124 -6.96 -4.40 15.98
CA LYS A 124 -6.15 -3.61 16.89
C LYS A 124 -5.15 -2.70 16.16
N TRP A 125 -4.44 -3.23 15.22
CA TRP A 125 -3.41 -2.47 14.52
C TRP A 125 -3.94 -1.93 13.20
N GLY A 126 -3.71 -0.66 12.96
CA GLY A 126 -4.26 0.17 11.85
C GLY A 126 -4.52 -0.53 10.51
N GLY A 127 -4.06 -1.78 10.43
CA GLY A 127 -4.39 -2.72 9.41
C GLY A 127 -5.87 -3.07 9.29
N LYS A 128 -6.65 -2.95 10.35
CA LYS A 128 -8.08 -3.29 10.33
C LYS A 128 -8.84 -2.57 9.21
N GLU A 129 -8.53 -1.31 9.03
CA GLU A 129 -9.12 -0.49 8.00
C GLU A 129 -8.26 -0.40 6.76
N TYR A 130 -6.96 -0.39 6.95
CA TYR A 130 -5.97 -0.27 5.92
C TYR A 130 -5.99 -1.42 4.91
N MET A 131 -6.07 -2.66 5.38
CA MET A 131 -6.05 -3.83 4.50
C MET A 131 -7.39 -4.09 3.83
N TRP A 132 -8.50 -3.88 4.56
CA TRP A 132 -9.85 -4.09 4.04
C TRP A 132 -10.38 -2.90 3.27
N HIS A 133 -10.34 -1.70 3.85
CA HIS A 133 -10.94 -0.52 3.25
C HIS A 133 -10.19 -0.05 2.01
N ARG A 134 -8.87 -0.18 1.98
CA ARG A 134 -8.11 0.12 0.76
C ARG A 134 -8.23 -0.93 -0.33
N ALA A 135 -8.53 -2.17 0.04
CA ALA A 135 -8.74 -3.23 -0.95
C ALA A 135 -10.17 -3.25 -1.51
N VAL A 136 -11.16 -2.84 -0.70
CA VAL A 136 -12.59 -3.00 -1.01
C VAL A 136 -13.25 -1.66 -1.34
N ARG A 137 -12.78 -0.56 -0.79
CA ARG A 137 -13.34 0.79 -0.99
C ARG A 137 -12.41 1.75 -1.76
N GLY A 138 -11.25 1.27 -2.19
CA GLY A 138 -10.30 2.05 -3.02
C GLY A 138 -10.76 2.24 -4.45
#